data_370cad21f60e644a5e5e2721c8bc45ee
#
_entry.id   370cad21f60e644a5e5e2721c8bc45ee
#
_cell.length_a   1.000
_cell.length_b   1.000
_cell.length_c   1.000
_cell.angle_alpha   90.00
_cell.angle_beta   90.00
_cell.angle_gamma   90.00
#
_symmetry.space_group_name_H-M   'P 1'
#
loop_
_entity.id
_entity.type
_entity.pdbx_description
1 polymer ?
#
loop_
_entity_poly.entity_id
_entity_poly.type
_entity_poly.pdbx_seq_one_letter_code
_entity_poly.pdbx_strand_id
1 'polypeptide(L)'
;MVTAVINPMGSPDAMPVQEAYQQEAFFKGFTEGYNTMDALASLAFGIIVIHTLHNLGLKNPKDVAYGTLKAGIVVLILMGIIYSFLAYIGACSLGQFALSANGGIALAQISTYYFGSFGHILLALTVTIACLKTSIGLITACSTTFSELYPNSFSYRTYAFIFTIVSFLIANI
;
A
#
# COMPACT_ATOMS: atom_id res chain seq x y z
N MET A 1 8.18 0.67 13.30
CA MET A 1 9.22 0.77 12.25
C MET A 1 10.49 1.45 12.77
N VAL A 2 10.46 2.69 13.23
CA VAL A 2 11.65 3.41 13.70
C VAL A 2 12.40 2.62 14.78
N THR A 3 11.70 2.10 15.79
CA THR A 3 12.29 1.27 16.86
C THR A 3 13.00 0.03 16.31
N ALA A 4 12.41 -0.64 15.33
CA ALA A 4 12.96 -1.85 14.73
C ALA A 4 14.16 -1.58 13.80
N VAL A 5 14.27 -0.37 13.27
CA VAL A 5 15.42 0.06 12.47
C VAL A 5 16.61 0.47 13.37
N ILE A 6 16.32 1.15 14.49
CA ILE A 6 17.35 1.60 15.44
C ILE A 6 17.92 0.43 16.24
N ASN A 7 17.05 -0.51 16.66
CA ASN A 7 17.43 -1.71 17.40
C ASN A 7 16.95 -2.95 16.62
N PRO A 8 17.68 -3.38 15.58
CA PRO A 8 17.29 -4.54 14.80
C PRO A 8 17.31 -5.80 15.67
N MET A 9 16.31 -6.68 15.48
CA MET A 9 16.19 -7.93 16.24
C MET A 9 17.20 -9.01 15.82
N GLY A 10 17.86 -8.83 14.68
CA GLY A 10 18.86 -9.75 14.15
C GLY A 10 19.67 -9.10 13.04
N SER A 11 20.63 -9.85 12.48
CA SER A 11 21.41 -9.43 11.31
C SER A 11 20.69 -9.88 10.02
N PRO A 12 20.67 -9.06 8.95
CA PRO A 12 20.18 -9.46 7.64
C PRO A 12 20.90 -10.70 7.07
N ASP A 13 22.15 -10.93 7.50
CA ASP A 13 22.99 -12.05 7.07
C ASP A 13 22.78 -13.33 7.89
N ALA A 14 21.80 -13.34 8.82
CA ALA A 14 21.59 -14.47 9.73
C ALA A 14 21.10 -15.75 9.02
N MET A 15 20.56 -15.63 7.80
CA MET A 15 20.13 -16.77 6.99
C MET A 15 20.75 -16.74 5.59
N PRO A 16 20.98 -17.90 4.98
CA PRO A 16 21.43 -17.96 3.59
C PRO A 16 20.36 -17.36 2.67
N VAL A 17 20.82 -16.72 1.60
CA VAL A 17 19.94 -16.15 0.57
C VAL A 17 19.04 -17.25 0.01
N GLN A 18 17.74 -17.01 -0.01
CA GLN A 18 16.76 -17.96 -0.56
C GLN A 18 17.08 -18.25 -2.03
N GLU A 19 16.85 -19.48 -2.48
CA GLU A 19 17.12 -19.93 -3.84
C GLU A 19 16.53 -19.01 -4.90
N ALA A 20 15.31 -18.49 -4.66
CA ALA A 20 14.63 -17.57 -5.57
C ALA A 20 15.36 -16.23 -5.76
N TYR A 21 16.30 -15.87 -4.89
CA TYR A 21 17.06 -14.61 -4.94
C TYR A 21 18.57 -14.82 -5.17
N GLN A 22 19.03 -16.06 -5.32
CA GLN A 22 20.44 -16.37 -5.60
C GLN A 22 20.84 -15.93 -7.00
N GLN A 23 19.93 -16.07 -7.95
CA GLN A 23 20.12 -15.61 -9.32
C GLN A 23 19.06 -14.56 -9.63
N GLU A 24 19.47 -13.48 -10.30
CA GLU A 24 18.56 -12.41 -10.75
C GLU A 24 17.76 -11.71 -9.61
N ALA A 25 18.38 -11.52 -8.44
CA ALA A 25 17.75 -10.90 -7.27
C ALA A 25 17.05 -9.57 -7.61
N PHE A 26 17.63 -8.77 -8.52
CA PHE A 26 17.03 -7.50 -8.95
C PHE A 26 15.69 -7.71 -9.68
N PHE A 27 15.64 -8.62 -10.66
CA PHE A 27 14.41 -8.89 -11.40
C PHE A 27 13.34 -9.52 -10.53
N LYS A 28 13.73 -10.40 -9.61
CA LYS A 28 12.80 -10.97 -8.62
C LYS A 28 12.23 -9.89 -7.72
N GLY A 29 13.07 -9.03 -7.16
CA GLY A 29 12.63 -7.90 -6.33
C GLY A 29 11.74 -6.92 -7.10
N PHE A 30 12.06 -6.64 -8.36
CA PHE A 30 11.23 -5.82 -9.23
C PHE A 30 9.84 -6.43 -9.47
N THR A 31 9.79 -7.74 -9.74
CA THR A 31 8.53 -8.46 -9.95
C THR A 31 7.68 -8.47 -8.67
N GLU A 32 8.28 -8.71 -7.52
CA GLU A 32 7.57 -8.65 -6.23
C GLU A 32 7.07 -7.22 -5.93
N GLY A 33 7.88 -6.20 -6.23
CA GLY A 33 7.44 -4.81 -6.13
C GLY A 33 6.27 -4.48 -7.09
N TYR A 34 6.29 -5.01 -8.32
CA TYR A 34 5.18 -4.86 -9.25
C TYR A 34 3.90 -5.57 -8.76
N ASN A 35 4.04 -6.72 -8.12
CA ASN A 35 2.93 -7.49 -7.57
C ASN A 35 2.20 -6.77 -6.43
N THR A 36 2.77 -5.72 -5.83
CA THR A 36 2.05 -4.86 -4.87
C THR A 36 0.92 -4.05 -5.53
N MET A 37 0.90 -3.98 -6.86
CA MET A 37 -0.10 -3.26 -7.67
C MET A 37 -0.22 -1.76 -7.38
N ASP A 38 0.75 -1.16 -6.73
CA ASP A 38 0.75 0.28 -6.41
C ASP A 38 0.73 1.14 -7.67
N ALA A 39 1.36 0.68 -8.76
CA ALA A 39 1.34 1.38 -10.05
C ALA A 39 -0.09 1.48 -10.62
N LEU A 40 -0.87 0.40 -10.54
CA LEU A 40 -2.28 0.39 -10.97
C LEU A 40 -3.15 1.24 -10.03
N ALA A 41 -2.93 1.13 -8.72
CA ALA A 41 -3.62 1.94 -7.72
C ALA A 41 -3.36 3.43 -7.94
N SER A 42 -2.14 3.83 -8.33
CA SER A 42 -1.78 5.22 -8.57
C SER A 42 -2.59 5.85 -9.72
N LEU A 43 -2.94 5.08 -10.75
CA LEU A 43 -3.81 5.55 -11.84
C LEU A 43 -5.23 5.87 -11.32
N ALA A 44 -5.78 4.98 -10.49
CA ALA A 44 -7.10 5.19 -9.91
C ALA A 44 -7.11 6.39 -8.93
N PHE A 45 -6.10 6.51 -8.08
CA PHE A 45 -5.98 7.64 -7.15
C PHE A 45 -5.61 8.96 -7.82
N GLY A 46 -5.02 8.94 -9.01
CA GLY A 46 -4.70 10.13 -9.80
C GLY A 46 -5.90 11.04 -10.02
N ILE A 47 -7.07 10.48 -10.30
CA ILE A 47 -8.33 11.23 -10.44
C ILE A 47 -8.66 11.99 -9.15
N ILE A 48 -8.55 11.33 -7.99
CA ILE A 48 -8.82 11.97 -6.69
C ILE A 48 -7.86 13.14 -6.44
N VAL A 49 -6.58 12.99 -6.80
CA VAL A 49 -5.58 14.05 -6.69
C VAL A 49 -5.97 15.25 -7.55
N ILE A 50 -6.37 15.03 -8.82
CA ILE A 50 -6.80 16.08 -9.74
C ILE A 50 -8.02 16.81 -9.18
N HIS A 51 -9.04 16.11 -8.73
CA HIS A 51 -10.23 16.72 -8.10
C HIS A 51 -9.86 17.53 -6.85
N THR A 52 -8.95 17.01 -6.03
CA THR A 52 -8.47 17.73 -4.85
C THR A 52 -7.78 19.05 -5.23
N LEU A 53 -6.92 19.04 -6.27
CA LEU A 53 -6.25 20.23 -6.76
C LEU A 53 -7.25 21.24 -7.32
N HIS A 54 -8.28 20.80 -8.03
CA HIS A 54 -9.37 21.68 -8.49
C HIS A 54 -10.12 22.32 -7.33
N ASN A 55 -10.43 21.55 -6.28
CA ASN A 55 -11.09 22.03 -5.07
C ASN A 55 -10.22 23.05 -4.30
N LEU A 56 -8.89 22.93 -4.38
CA LEU A 56 -7.93 23.89 -3.84
C LEU A 56 -7.81 25.17 -4.69
N GLY A 57 -8.57 25.27 -5.80
CA GLY A 57 -8.64 26.47 -6.64
C GLY A 57 -7.71 26.47 -7.84
N LEU A 58 -6.93 25.40 -8.08
CA LEU A 58 -6.12 25.30 -9.30
C LEU A 58 -7.01 24.94 -10.49
N LYS A 59 -7.28 25.90 -11.37
CA LYS A 59 -8.14 25.72 -12.56
C LYS A 59 -7.34 25.59 -13.86
N ASN A 60 -6.11 26.09 -13.87
CA ASN A 60 -5.28 26.05 -15.07
C ASN A 60 -4.70 24.64 -15.25
N PRO A 61 -4.86 24.01 -16.43
CA PRO A 61 -4.35 22.64 -16.67
C PRO A 61 -2.85 22.48 -16.40
N LYS A 62 -2.04 23.50 -16.66
CA LYS A 62 -0.59 23.46 -16.40
C LYS A 62 -0.28 23.41 -14.90
N ASP A 63 -1.01 24.18 -14.09
CA ASP A 63 -0.81 24.24 -12.65
C ASP A 63 -1.29 22.94 -11.99
N VAL A 64 -2.39 22.37 -12.49
CA VAL A 64 -2.88 21.05 -12.05
C VAL A 64 -1.87 19.95 -12.38
N ALA A 65 -1.35 19.93 -13.61
CA ALA A 65 -0.34 18.94 -14.03
C ALA A 65 0.93 19.05 -13.18
N TYR A 66 1.41 20.28 -12.94
CA TYR A 66 2.59 20.53 -12.12
C TYR A 66 2.35 20.13 -10.63
N GLY A 67 1.18 20.46 -10.09
CA GLY A 67 0.77 20.05 -8.75
C GLY A 67 0.71 18.53 -8.58
N THR A 68 0.12 17.84 -9.57
CA THR A 68 0.04 16.37 -9.60
C THR A 68 1.43 15.73 -9.66
N LEU A 69 2.32 16.25 -10.54
CA LEU A 69 3.69 15.77 -10.63
C LEU A 69 4.45 15.93 -9.31
N LYS A 70 4.32 17.11 -8.69
CA LYS A 70 4.99 17.40 -7.41
C LYS A 70 4.48 16.50 -6.29
N ALA A 71 3.16 16.29 -6.20
CA ALA A 71 2.57 15.36 -5.25
C ALA A 71 3.06 13.92 -5.50
N GLY A 72 3.10 13.49 -6.76
CA GLY A 72 3.59 12.16 -7.16
C GLY A 72 5.04 11.92 -6.76
N ILE A 73 5.94 12.89 -6.96
CA ILE A 73 7.35 12.77 -6.54
C ILE A 73 7.46 12.60 -5.01
N VAL A 74 6.71 13.39 -4.24
CA VAL A 74 6.71 13.28 -2.77
C VAL A 74 6.22 11.89 -2.33
N VAL A 75 5.13 11.41 -2.92
CA VAL A 75 4.60 10.06 -2.63
C VAL A 75 5.62 8.99 -2.98
N LEU A 76 6.27 9.07 -4.15
CA LEU A 76 7.27 8.10 -4.58
C LEU A 76 8.46 8.02 -3.60
N ILE A 77 8.95 9.17 -3.14
CA ILE A 77 10.05 9.22 -2.15
C ILE A 77 9.61 8.59 -0.81
N LEU A 78 8.42 8.97 -0.31
CA LEU A 78 7.91 8.46 0.95
C LEU A 78 7.64 6.96 0.89
N MET A 79 7.03 6.46 -0.19
CA MET A 79 6.81 5.03 -0.40
C MET A 79 8.11 4.26 -0.51
N GLY A 80 9.09 4.79 -1.25
CA GLY A 80 10.43 4.19 -1.34
C GLY A 80 11.08 4.02 0.03
N ILE A 81 11.02 5.04 0.89
CA ILE A 81 11.53 4.98 2.26
C ILE A 81 10.79 3.92 3.09
N ILE A 82 9.44 3.90 3.03
CA ILE A 82 8.62 2.96 3.81
C ILE A 82 8.92 1.52 3.39
N TYR A 83 8.93 1.23 2.09
CA TYR A 83 9.21 -0.13 1.59
C TYR A 83 10.64 -0.57 1.88
N SER A 84 11.63 0.33 1.79
CA SER A 84 13.00 0.01 2.17
C SER A 84 13.11 -0.37 3.65
N PHE A 85 12.42 0.35 4.53
CA PHE A 85 12.39 0.01 5.96
C PHE A 85 11.66 -1.30 6.23
N LEU A 86 10.55 -1.56 5.54
CA LEU A 86 9.83 -2.83 5.66
C LEU A 86 10.69 -4.01 5.21
N ALA A 87 11.37 -3.88 4.07
CA ALA A 87 12.27 -4.91 3.56
C ALA A 87 13.44 -5.17 4.53
N TYR A 88 14.05 -4.10 5.06
CA TYR A 88 15.12 -4.20 6.04
C TYR A 88 14.68 -4.91 7.33
N ILE A 89 13.53 -4.50 7.88
CA ILE A 89 12.98 -5.11 9.11
C ILE A 89 12.62 -6.57 8.86
N GLY A 90 12.04 -6.88 7.69
CA GLY A 90 11.75 -8.24 7.27
C GLY A 90 13.01 -9.10 7.19
N ALA A 91 14.08 -8.58 6.58
CA ALA A 91 15.37 -9.28 6.52
C ALA A 91 15.96 -9.52 7.91
N CYS A 92 15.91 -8.52 8.79
CA CYS A 92 16.40 -8.66 10.18
C CYS A 92 15.57 -9.62 11.04
N SER A 93 14.32 -9.92 10.67
CA SER A 93 13.47 -10.89 11.37
C SER A 93 13.81 -12.34 11.04
N LEU A 94 14.49 -12.59 9.93
CA LEU A 94 14.99 -13.89 9.54
C LEU A 94 16.07 -14.33 10.54
N GLY A 95 16.00 -15.58 11.01
CA GLY A 95 16.90 -16.09 12.04
C GLY A 95 16.35 -15.97 13.47
N GLN A 96 15.42 -15.05 13.73
CA GLN A 96 14.66 -15.00 14.99
C GLN A 96 13.33 -15.76 14.86
N PHE A 97 12.70 -15.67 13.68
CA PHE A 97 11.45 -16.34 13.37
C PHE A 97 11.61 -17.21 12.12
N ALA A 98 10.86 -18.32 12.09
CA ALA A 98 10.76 -19.14 10.89
C ALA A 98 10.12 -18.33 9.74
N LEU A 99 10.47 -18.69 8.51
CA LEU A 99 9.93 -18.05 7.32
C LEU A 99 8.40 -18.13 7.33
N SER A 100 7.74 -16.99 7.33
CA SER A 100 6.28 -16.93 7.36
C SER A 100 5.71 -17.05 5.94
N ALA A 101 4.65 -17.84 5.80
CA ALA A 101 3.93 -17.95 4.52
C ALA A 101 3.21 -16.64 4.10
N ASN A 102 3.03 -15.70 5.04
CA ASN A 102 2.30 -14.47 4.84
C ASN A 102 3.00 -13.30 5.57
N GLY A 103 3.18 -12.17 4.87
CA GLY A 103 3.80 -10.97 5.42
C GLY A 103 3.05 -10.38 6.64
N GLY A 104 1.74 -10.58 6.74
CA GLY A 104 0.95 -10.17 7.90
C GLY A 104 1.36 -10.93 9.18
N ILE A 105 1.66 -12.22 9.07
CA ILE A 105 2.14 -13.05 10.18
C ILE A 105 3.54 -12.57 10.60
N ALA A 106 4.44 -12.31 9.64
CA ALA A 106 5.75 -11.76 9.93
C ALA A 106 5.68 -10.44 10.69
N LEU A 107 4.83 -9.51 10.23
CA LEU A 107 4.62 -8.23 10.91
C LEU A 107 4.03 -8.40 12.31
N ALA A 108 3.13 -9.38 12.52
CA ALA A 108 2.59 -9.67 13.83
C ALA A 108 3.66 -10.19 14.79
N GLN A 109 4.53 -11.08 14.34
CA GLN A 109 5.67 -11.59 15.12
C GLN A 109 6.65 -10.46 15.49
N ILE A 110 7.00 -9.62 14.51
CA ILE A 110 7.87 -8.45 14.73
C ILE A 110 7.24 -7.47 15.72
N SER A 111 5.95 -7.16 15.55
CA SER A 111 5.23 -6.26 16.45
C SER A 111 5.18 -6.78 17.88
N THR A 112 4.98 -8.09 18.05
CA THR A 112 4.98 -8.75 19.35
C THR A 112 6.35 -8.75 20.00
N TYR A 113 7.40 -8.93 19.22
CA TYR A 113 8.77 -8.88 19.72
C TYR A 113 9.10 -7.53 20.37
N TYR A 114 8.71 -6.40 19.73
CA TYR A 114 9.03 -5.06 20.25
C TYR A 114 8.07 -4.54 21.31
N PHE A 115 6.79 -4.91 21.25
CA PHE A 115 5.73 -4.32 22.07
C PHE A 115 4.91 -5.34 22.86
N GLY A 116 5.29 -6.63 22.85
CA GLY A 116 4.54 -7.70 23.51
C GLY A 116 3.11 -7.82 23.01
N SER A 117 2.19 -8.19 23.89
CA SER A 117 0.75 -8.33 23.56
C SER A 117 0.11 -7.05 23.04
N PHE A 118 0.59 -5.88 23.47
CA PHE A 118 0.12 -4.59 22.96
C PHE A 118 0.44 -4.39 21.48
N GLY A 119 1.55 -4.96 21.02
CA GLY A 119 1.97 -4.92 19.61
C GLY A 119 0.94 -5.56 18.68
N HIS A 120 0.32 -6.67 19.07
CA HIS A 120 -0.75 -7.29 18.29
C HIS A 120 -1.97 -6.37 18.11
N ILE A 121 -2.41 -5.73 19.18
CA ILE A 121 -3.55 -4.82 19.14
C ILE A 121 -3.24 -3.61 18.26
N LEU A 122 -2.05 -3.03 18.43
CA LEU A 122 -1.59 -1.88 17.65
C LEU A 122 -1.52 -2.21 16.16
N LEU A 123 -0.94 -3.37 15.80
CA LEU A 123 -0.86 -3.82 14.43
C LEU A 123 -2.24 -4.08 13.83
N ALA A 124 -3.10 -4.82 14.54
CA ALA A 124 -4.46 -5.11 14.08
C ALA A 124 -5.24 -3.82 13.79
N LEU A 125 -5.20 -2.86 14.71
CA LEU A 125 -5.85 -1.57 14.53
C LEU A 125 -5.28 -0.81 13.32
N THR A 126 -3.95 -0.75 13.19
CA THR A 126 -3.28 -0.05 12.10
C THR A 126 -3.65 -0.67 10.74
N VAL A 127 -3.59 -2.00 10.63
CA VAL A 127 -3.94 -2.71 9.38
C VAL A 127 -5.41 -2.52 9.05
N THR A 128 -6.30 -2.62 10.03
CA THR A 128 -7.75 -2.41 9.81
C THR A 128 -8.03 -1.01 9.28
N ILE A 129 -7.46 0.03 9.89
CA ILE A 129 -7.65 1.42 9.44
C ILE A 129 -7.05 1.62 8.05
N ALA A 130 -5.87 1.05 7.77
CA ALA A 130 -5.23 1.14 6.47
C ALA A 130 -6.08 0.48 5.36
N CYS A 131 -6.59 -0.73 5.62
CA CYS A 131 -7.46 -1.44 4.68
C CYS A 131 -8.76 -0.69 4.43
N LEU A 132 -9.41 -0.16 5.48
CA LEU A 132 -10.63 0.64 5.35
C LEU A 132 -10.39 1.90 4.50
N LYS A 133 -9.30 2.63 4.79
CA LYS A 133 -8.93 3.83 4.02
C LYS A 133 -8.73 3.52 2.54
N THR A 134 -8.00 2.45 2.24
CA THR A 134 -7.72 2.02 0.86
C THR A 134 -9.01 1.59 0.15
N SER A 135 -9.86 0.82 0.80
CA SER A 135 -11.15 0.37 0.24
C SER A 135 -12.06 1.55 -0.09
N ILE A 136 -12.19 2.51 0.84
CA ILE A 136 -12.97 3.73 0.60
C ILE A 136 -12.40 4.52 -0.59
N GLY A 137 -11.07 4.67 -0.63
CA GLY A 137 -10.40 5.38 -1.72
C GLY A 137 -10.62 4.75 -3.08
N LEU A 138 -10.48 3.42 -3.19
CA LEU A 138 -10.69 2.69 -4.45
C LEU A 138 -12.15 2.74 -4.90
N ILE A 139 -13.12 2.51 -4.00
CA ILE A 139 -14.55 2.62 -4.33
C ILE A 139 -14.88 4.03 -4.80
N THR A 140 -14.35 5.04 -4.13
CA THR A 140 -14.55 6.45 -4.52
C THR A 140 -13.95 6.71 -5.91
N ALA A 141 -12.71 6.30 -6.16
CA ALA A 141 -12.05 6.48 -7.45
C ALA A 141 -12.81 5.82 -8.59
N CYS A 142 -13.18 4.54 -8.43
CA CYS A 142 -13.96 3.82 -9.43
C CYS A 142 -15.32 4.49 -9.68
N SER A 143 -16.03 4.85 -8.61
CA SER A 143 -17.37 5.44 -8.73
C SER A 143 -17.32 6.81 -9.41
N THR A 144 -16.32 7.62 -9.11
CA THR A 144 -16.11 8.93 -9.77
C THR A 144 -15.80 8.70 -11.25
N THR A 145 -14.86 7.82 -11.57
CA THR A 145 -14.48 7.53 -12.96
C THR A 145 -15.69 7.06 -13.78
N PHE A 146 -16.47 6.13 -13.26
CA PHE A 146 -17.62 5.60 -13.99
C PHE A 146 -18.77 6.61 -14.12
N SER A 147 -18.98 7.46 -13.10
CA SER A 147 -19.99 8.52 -13.20
C SER A 147 -19.60 9.60 -14.20
N GLU A 148 -18.31 9.85 -14.43
CA GLU A 148 -17.81 10.78 -15.44
C GLU A 148 -17.82 10.18 -16.86
N LEU A 149 -17.47 8.91 -17.00
CA LEU A 149 -17.49 8.20 -18.28
C LEU A 149 -18.92 7.98 -18.80
N TYR A 150 -19.87 7.74 -17.91
CA TYR A 150 -21.26 7.44 -18.24
C TYR A 150 -22.24 8.37 -17.50
N PRO A 151 -22.26 9.69 -17.81
CA PRO A 151 -23.02 10.67 -17.05
C PRO A 151 -24.54 10.45 -17.12
N ASN A 152 -25.04 9.73 -18.14
CA ASN A 152 -26.46 9.46 -18.35
C ASN A 152 -26.93 8.11 -17.81
N SER A 153 -26.06 7.28 -17.20
CA SER A 153 -26.42 5.94 -16.71
C SER A 153 -26.87 5.96 -15.25
N PHE A 154 -25.92 6.06 -14.34
CA PHE A 154 -26.20 6.00 -12.90
C PHE A 154 -25.51 7.14 -12.16
N SER A 155 -26.08 7.50 -11.01
CA SER A 155 -25.45 8.48 -10.14
C SER A 155 -24.21 7.90 -9.43
N TYR A 156 -23.32 8.76 -8.96
CA TYR A 156 -22.16 8.38 -8.15
C TYR A 156 -22.52 7.41 -6.99
N ARG A 157 -23.63 7.66 -6.29
CA ARG A 157 -24.06 6.83 -5.15
C ARG A 157 -24.41 5.41 -5.58
N THR A 158 -25.05 5.25 -6.75
CA THR A 158 -25.42 3.94 -7.30
C THR A 158 -24.18 3.16 -7.69
N TYR A 159 -23.21 3.80 -8.35
CA TYR A 159 -21.93 3.16 -8.67
C TYR A 159 -21.17 2.74 -7.40
N ALA A 160 -21.08 3.62 -6.39
CA ALA A 160 -20.44 3.29 -5.13
C ALA A 160 -21.07 2.07 -4.44
N PHE A 161 -22.39 1.97 -4.47
CA PHE A 161 -23.12 0.82 -3.91
C PHE A 161 -22.87 -0.46 -4.70
N ILE A 162 -22.89 -0.40 -6.03
CA ILE A 162 -22.60 -1.55 -6.91
C ILE A 162 -21.17 -2.04 -6.67
N PHE A 163 -20.17 -1.15 -6.70
CA PHE A 163 -18.78 -1.54 -6.47
C PHE A 163 -18.55 -2.11 -5.08
N THR A 164 -19.21 -1.59 -4.06
CA THR A 164 -19.12 -2.14 -2.70
C THR A 164 -19.66 -3.57 -2.65
N ILE A 165 -20.83 -3.83 -3.21
CA ILE A 165 -21.42 -5.17 -3.22
C ILE A 165 -20.58 -6.15 -4.05
N VAL A 166 -20.15 -5.75 -5.24
CA VAL A 166 -19.32 -6.59 -6.11
C VAL A 166 -18.00 -6.93 -5.44
N SER A 167 -17.33 -5.94 -4.85
CA SER A 167 -16.07 -6.15 -4.13
C SER A 167 -16.26 -7.07 -2.91
N PHE A 168 -17.37 -6.92 -2.18
CA PHE A 168 -17.68 -7.78 -1.04
C PHE A 168 -17.93 -9.23 -1.48
N LEU A 169 -18.64 -9.45 -2.57
CA LEU A 169 -18.88 -10.79 -3.11
C LEU A 169 -17.59 -11.46 -3.58
N ILE A 170 -16.75 -10.73 -4.32
CA ILE A 170 -15.46 -11.26 -4.82
C ILE A 170 -14.51 -11.58 -3.65
N ALA A 171 -14.48 -10.75 -2.62
CA ALA A 171 -13.61 -10.96 -1.46
C ALA A 171 -13.98 -12.20 -0.61
N ASN A 172 -15.17 -12.77 -0.79
CA ASN A 172 -15.63 -13.95 -0.05
C ASN A 172 -15.64 -15.24 -0.89
N ILE A 173 -15.11 -15.21 -2.12
CA ILE A 173 -14.90 -16.38 -2.97
C ILE A 173 -13.48 -16.89 -2.82
#